data_01d38d69111b4179e2f4a3f89bbff02c
#
_entry.id   01d38d69111b4179e2f4a3f89bbff02c
#
_cell.length_a   1.000
_cell.length_b   1.000
_cell.length_c   1.000
_cell.angle_alpha   90.00
_cell.angle_beta   90.00
_cell.angle_gamma   90.00
#
_symmetry.space_group_name_H-M   'P 1'
#
loop_
_entity.id
_entity.type
_entity.pdbx_description
1 polymer ?
#
loop_
_entity_poly.entity_id
_entity_poly.type
_entity_poly.pdbx_seq_one_letter_code
_entity_poly.pdbx_strand_id
1 'polypeptide(L)'
;MGPIYDLLGVSVGINTRDKSPKEKKEAYEADITYTTNNELGFDYLRDNMVVHKENRTQRGLNFAIIDEVDSILIDEARTPLIISGGSAKSANIYKEADRVAKNLKIDDYVVDEKTKKVTLTEEGVKNCEKMLHLDNLYDISNSVMVHNLDKALTANYAFKKDVDYVIENDKVIIVDTFTGRLMHGRQFSEGLHQALEAKEGVTINEETKTLATITFQNLFRMYNKLSGMTGTAKTEEEEFRNIYNMYVIQIPTNKPVIRKDMA
;
A
#
# COMPACT_ATOMS: atom_id res chain seq x y z
N MET A 1 24.18 -15.99 -20.52
CA MET A 1 23.54 -15.18 -21.60
C MET A 1 24.40 -13.98 -21.98
N GLY A 2 25.07 -13.27 -21.06
CA GLY A 2 25.89 -12.09 -21.34
C GLY A 2 26.80 -12.23 -22.56
N PRO A 3 27.72 -13.24 -22.62
CA PRO A 3 28.60 -13.39 -23.77
C PRO A 3 27.91 -13.58 -25.13
N ILE A 4 26.66 -14.09 -25.13
CA ILE A 4 25.89 -14.23 -26.38
C ILE A 4 25.37 -12.89 -26.84
N TYR A 5 24.89 -12.05 -25.90
CA TYR A 5 24.41 -10.71 -26.21
C TYR A 5 25.57 -9.81 -26.66
N ASP A 6 26.73 -9.90 -26.00
CA ASP A 6 27.94 -9.16 -26.39
C ASP A 6 28.35 -9.50 -27.83
N LEU A 7 28.31 -10.80 -28.20
CA LEU A 7 28.61 -11.25 -29.56
C LEU A 7 27.62 -10.67 -30.59
N LEU A 8 26.38 -10.44 -30.18
CA LEU A 8 25.34 -9.86 -31.04
C LEU A 8 25.32 -8.33 -31.02
N GLY A 9 26.21 -7.70 -30.25
CA GLY A 9 26.28 -6.25 -30.10
C GLY A 9 25.10 -5.65 -29.33
N VAL A 10 24.44 -6.46 -28.46
CA VAL A 10 23.27 -6.06 -27.68
C VAL A 10 23.69 -5.76 -26.24
N SER A 11 23.42 -4.55 -25.78
CA SER A 11 23.71 -4.11 -24.41
C SER A 11 22.75 -4.72 -23.39
N VAL A 12 23.28 -5.07 -22.20
CA VAL A 12 22.51 -5.70 -21.12
C VAL A 12 22.63 -4.90 -19.83
N GLY A 13 21.50 -4.48 -19.27
CA GLY A 13 21.40 -3.86 -17.96
C GLY A 13 20.83 -4.86 -16.94
N ILE A 14 21.34 -4.80 -15.71
CA ILE A 14 20.78 -5.56 -14.57
C ILE A 14 20.27 -4.55 -13.57
N ASN A 15 18.98 -4.63 -13.25
CA ASN A 15 18.34 -3.78 -12.25
C ASN A 15 18.03 -4.60 -10.99
N THR A 16 18.60 -4.16 -9.87
CA THR A 16 18.43 -4.76 -8.54
C THR A 16 18.06 -3.70 -7.51
N ARG A 17 17.57 -4.14 -6.36
CA ARG A 17 17.05 -3.28 -5.28
C ARG A 17 18.09 -2.30 -4.73
N ASP A 18 19.34 -2.69 -4.69
CA ASP A 18 20.46 -1.95 -4.10
C ASP A 18 20.97 -0.81 -4.97
N LYS A 19 20.54 -0.74 -6.24
CA LYS A 19 20.96 0.29 -7.19
C LYS A 19 20.33 1.65 -6.91
N SER A 20 21.15 2.69 -7.08
CA SER A 20 20.70 4.08 -7.06
C SER A 20 19.79 4.40 -8.26
N PRO A 21 18.96 5.46 -8.21
CA PRO A 21 18.12 5.86 -9.34
C PRO A 21 18.89 6.08 -10.64
N LYS A 22 20.11 6.60 -10.56
CA LYS A 22 20.97 6.79 -11.73
C LYS A 22 21.39 5.46 -12.36
N GLU A 23 21.89 4.52 -11.57
CA GLU A 23 22.27 3.18 -12.02
C GLU A 23 21.08 2.39 -12.57
N LYS A 24 19.89 2.56 -11.97
CA LYS A 24 18.64 1.97 -12.47
C LYS A 24 18.31 2.53 -13.85
N LYS A 25 18.42 3.85 -14.04
CA LYS A 25 18.19 4.50 -15.33
C LYS A 25 19.13 3.97 -16.39
N GLU A 26 20.44 3.90 -16.09
CA GLU A 26 21.44 3.30 -16.99
C GLU A 26 21.10 1.84 -17.34
N ALA A 27 20.62 1.04 -16.36
CA ALA A 27 20.20 -0.33 -16.61
C ALA A 27 18.96 -0.42 -17.52
N TYR A 28 18.00 0.51 -17.37
CA TYR A 28 16.81 0.57 -18.24
C TYR A 28 17.10 1.16 -19.63
N GLU A 29 18.17 1.90 -19.83
CA GLU A 29 18.60 2.43 -21.12
C GLU A 29 19.29 1.36 -21.99
N ALA A 30 19.75 0.24 -21.41
CA ALA A 30 20.30 -0.89 -22.15
C ALA A 30 19.23 -1.54 -23.07
N ASP A 31 19.66 -2.21 -24.15
CA ASP A 31 18.76 -2.89 -25.09
C ASP A 31 17.91 -3.96 -24.37
N ILE A 32 18.53 -4.70 -23.44
CA ILE A 32 17.88 -5.71 -22.61
C ILE A 32 18.09 -5.35 -21.15
N THR A 33 17.03 -5.33 -20.37
CA THR A 33 17.08 -5.13 -18.92
C THR A 33 16.60 -6.40 -18.20
N TYR A 34 17.47 -6.97 -17.36
CA TYR A 34 17.08 -8.02 -16.40
C TYR A 34 16.69 -7.38 -15.07
N THR A 35 15.51 -7.75 -14.57
CA THR A 35 15.00 -7.26 -13.28
C THR A 35 14.02 -8.28 -12.69
N THR A 36 13.69 -8.14 -11.42
CA THR A 36 12.58 -8.88 -10.82
C THR A 36 11.25 -8.17 -11.07
N ASN A 37 10.14 -8.92 -11.05
CA ASN A 37 8.78 -8.39 -11.15
C ASN A 37 8.51 -7.30 -10.11
N ASN A 38 8.95 -7.51 -8.85
CA ASN A 38 8.80 -6.54 -7.76
C ASN A 38 9.55 -5.24 -8.03
N GLU A 39 10.84 -5.31 -8.40
CA GLU A 39 11.64 -4.10 -8.68
C GLU A 39 11.06 -3.32 -9.86
N LEU A 40 10.65 -4.02 -10.91
CA LEU A 40 9.99 -3.40 -12.06
C LEU A 40 8.74 -2.63 -11.64
N GLY A 41 7.89 -3.24 -10.83
CA GLY A 41 6.64 -2.64 -10.37
C GLY A 41 6.87 -1.47 -9.40
N PHE A 42 7.80 -1.60 -8.47
CA PHE A 42 8.13 -0.48 -7.57
C PHE A 42 8.83 0.68 -8.30
N ASP A 43 9.66 0.41 -9.29
CA ASP A 43 10.25 1.46 -10.13
C ASP A 43 9.17 2.17 -10.95
N TYR A 44 8.19 1.43 -11.50
CA TYR A 44 7.03 2.01 -12.17
C TYR A 44 6.24 2.95 -11.23
N LEU A 45 5.95 2.51 -10.01
CA LEU A 45 5.26 3.35 -9.03
C LEU A 45 6.06 4.61 -8.68
N ARG A 46 7.37 4.48 -8.43
CA ARG A 46 8.26 5.62 -8.16
C ARG A 46 8.29 6.61 -9.31
N ASP A 47 8.39 6.12 -10.54
CA ASP A 47 8.41 6.96 -11.76
C ASP A 47 7.11 7.73 -11.99
N ASN A 48 5.98 7.21 -11.50
CA ASN A 48 4.70 7.91 -11.56
C ASN A 48 4.47 8.89 -10.41
N MET A 49 5.38 8.94 -9.43
CA MET A 49 5.35 9.89 -8.32
C MET A 49 6.31 11.07 -8.51
N VAL A 50 7.20 11.03 -9.51
CA VAL A 50 8.14 12.14 -9.76
C VAL A 50 7.43 13.33 -10.41
N VAL A 51 7.84 14.54 -10.02
CA VAL A 51 7.29 15.79 -10.55
C VAL A 51 7.81 16.09 -11.96
N HIS A 52 9.08 15.76 -12.24
CA HIS A 52 9.73 16.04 -13.52
C HIS A 52 9.99 14.76 -14.29
N LYS A 53 9.67 14.75 -15.59
CA LYS A 53 9.79 13.59 -16.48
C LYS A 53 11.23 13.05 -16.57
N GLU A 54 12.23 13.93 -16.53
CA GLU A 54 13.65 13.58 -16.56
C GLU A 54 14.12 12.74 -15.37
N ASN A 55 13.37 12.78 -14.26
CA ASN A 55 13.65 11.99 -13.05
C ASN A 55 13.11 10.55 -13.12
N ARG A 56 12.40 10.20 -14.19
CA ARG A 56 12.00 8.81 -14.42
C ARG A 56 13.19 7.93 -14.72
N THR A 57 13.16 6.72 -14.21
CA THR A 57 14.19 5.70 -14.41
C THR A 57 13.86 4.78 -15.58
N GLN A 58 12.60 4.41 -15.74
CA GLN A 58 12.16 3.46 -16.76
C GLN A 58 12.00 4.12 -18.13
N ARG A 59 12.30 3.33 -19.15
CA ARG A 59 11.92 3.62 -20.54
C ARG A 59 10.49 3.17 -20.83
N GLY A 60 10.00 3.34 -22.05
CA GLY A 60 8.68 2.86 -22.49
C GLY A 60 8.52 1.34 -22.34
N LEU A 61 7.30 0.90 -22.04
CA LEU A 61 6.94 -0.51 -21.84
C LEU A 61 6.69 -1.19 -23.20
N ASN A 62 7.76 -1.59 -23.85
CA ASN A 62 7.68 -2.14 -25.22
C ASN A 62 7.48 -3.66 -25.22
N PHE A 63 8.43 -4.42 -24.71
CA PHE A 63 8.38 -5.89 -24.70
C PHE A 63 8.87 -6.44 -23.37
N ALA A 64 8.12 -7.36 -22.78
CA ALA A 64 8.55 -8.12 -21.61
C ALA A 64 8.52 -9.62 -21.87
N ILE A 65 9.54 -10.32 -21.39
CA ILE A 65 9.62 -11.78 -21.33
C ILE A 65 9.64 -12.16 -19.86
N ILE A 66 8.66 -12.93 -19.42
CA ILE A 66 8.46 -13.29 -18.02
C ILE A 66 8.81 -14.75 -17.82
N ASP A 67 9.74 -15.02 -16.90
CA ASP A 67 10.02 -16.37 -16.42
C ASP A 67 9.03 -16.75 -15.32
N GLU A 68 8.66 -18.02 -15.23
CA GLU A 68 7.59 -18.52 -14.35
C GLU A 68 6.32 -17.66 -14.49
N VAL A 69 5.86 -17.53 -15.73
CA VAL A 69 4.82 -16.59 -16.13
C VAL A 69 3.46 -16.86 -15.50
N ASP A 70 3.12 -18.09 -15.19
CA ASP A 70 1.90 -18.50 -14.47
C ASP A 70 1.89 -17.96 -13.03
N SER A 71 2.99 -18.10 -12.28
CA SER A 71 3.07 -17.53 -10.94
C SER A 71 2.87 -16.02 -10.92
N ILE A 72 3.44 -15.29 -11.88
CA ILE A 72 3.39 -13.83 -11.90
C ILE A 72 2.08 -13.28 -12.48
N LEU A 73 1.60 -13.87 -13.59
CA LEU A 73 0.46 -13.33 -14.32
C LEU A 73 -0.89 -13.96 -13.94
N ILE A 74 -0.89 -15.10 -13.22
CA ILE A 74 -2.10 -15.77 -12.76
C ILE A 74 -2.15 -15.75 -11.23
N ASP A 75 -1.24 -16.45 -10.53
CA ASP A 75 -1.31 -16.63 -9.08
C ASP A 75 -1.18 -15.30 -8.33
N GLU A 76 -0.16 -14.50 -8.65
CA GLU A 76 0.11 -13.21 -8.00
C GLU A 76 -0.46 -12.01 -8.77
N ALA A 77 -1.18 -12.24 -9.86
CA ALA A 77 -1.65 -11.20 -10.79
C ALA A 77 -2.36 -10.04 -10.11
N ARG A 78 -3.18 -10.32 -9.09
CA ARG A 78 -4.03 -9.36 -8.37
C ARG A 78 -3.40 -8.85 -7.08
N THR A 79 -2.24 -9.36 -6.70
CA THR A 79 -1.50 -8.87 -5.52
C THR A 79 -1.01 -7.45 -5.79
N PRO A 80 -1.41 -6.46 -4.98
CA PRO A 80 -1.01 -5.08 -5.20
C PRO A 80 0.39 -4.82 -4.66
N LEU A 81 1.22 -4.14 -5.45
CA LEU A 81 2.39 -3.42 -4.98
C LEU A 81 1.95 -2.06 -4.45
N ILE A 82 2.38 -1.68 -3.27
CA ILE A 82 1.91 -0.47 -2.59
C ILE A 82 3.12 0.34 -2.12
N ILE A 83 3.15 1.63 -2.47
CA ILE A 83 4.03 2.61 -1.83
C ILE A 83 3.18 3.42 -0.87
N SER A 84 3.57 3.40 0.39
CA SER A 84 2.93 4.17 1.45
C SER A 84 3.87 5.27 1.94
N GLY A 85 3.31 6.39 2.32
CA GLY A 85 4.05 7.49 2.93
C GLY A 85 3.32 8.04 4.14
N GLY A 86 4.07 8.50 5.13
CA GLY A 86 3.55 9.20 6.30
C GLY A 86 3.84 10.70 6.25
N SER A 87 3.09 11.48 7.02
CA SER A 87 3.33 12.90 7.19
C SER A 87 3.65 13.23 8.64
N ALA A 88 4.91 13.57 8.93
CA ALA A 88 5.37 13.93 10.27
C ALA A 88 4.62 15.12 10.92
N LYS A 89 3.87 15.90 10.14
CA LYS A 89 3.08 17.04 10.63
C LYS A 89 1.80 16.64 11.37
N SER A 90 1.37 15.39 11.29
CA SER A 90 0.08 14.95 11.85
C SER A 90 0.11 14.75 13.37
N ALA A 91 1.22 14.34 13.96
CA ALA A 91 1.29 13.99 15.39
C ALA A 91 0.84 15.12 16.33
N ASN A 92 1.20 16.38 16.05
CA ASN A 92 0.80 17.53 16.87
C ASN A 92 -0.70 17.81 16.79
N ILE A 93 -1.30 17.62 15.61
CA ILE A 93 -2.73 17.83 15.39
C ILE A 93 -3.55 16.79 16.17
N TYR A 94 -3.12 15.53 16.21
CA TYR A 94 -3.77 14.49 17.01
C TYR A 94 -3.70 14.79 18.52
N LYS A 95 -2.57 15.28 19.02
CA LYS A 95 -2.43 15.69 20.43
C LYS A 95 -3.33 16.89 20.76
N GLU A 96 -3.45 17.85 19.87
CA GLU A 96 -4.31 19.00 20.05
C GLU A 96 -5.79 18.61 20.03
N ALA A 97 -6.20 17.77 19.08
CA ALA A 97 -7.55 17.23 18.98
C ALA A 97 -7.91 16.40 20.24
N ASP A 98 -7.00 15.55 20.72
CA ASP A 98 -7.19 14.77 21.96
C ASP A 98 -7.35 15.68 23.18
N ARG A 99 -6.52 16.73 23.30
CA ARG A 99 -6.65 17.73 24.36
C ARG A 99 -8.03 18.37 24.37
N VAL A 100 -8.55 18.77 23.20
CA VAL A 100 -9.90 19.36 23.08
C VAL A 100 -10.94 18.31 23.48
N ALA A 101 -10.88 17.10 22.94
CA ALA A 101 -11.84 16.05 23.26
C ALA A 101 -11.92 15.76 24.77
N LYS A 102 -10.78 15.64 25.44
CA LYS A 102 -10.72 15.38 26.90
C LYS A 102 -11.30 16.51 27.75
N ASN A 103 -11.37 17.73 27.26
CA ASN A 103 -11.92 18.88 27.99
C ASN A 103 -13.42 19.12 27.76
N LEU A 104 -14.07 18.34 26.87
CA LEU A 104 -15.52 18.39 26.67
C LEU A 104 -16.29 17.74 27.80
N LYS A 105 -17.49 18.29 28.10
CA LYS A 105 -18.41 17.75 29.08
C LYS A 105 -19.40 16.79 28.43
N ILE A 106 -20.13 16.05 29.27
CA ILE A 106 -21.09 15.03 28.82
C ILE A 106 -22.21 15.59 27.94
N ASP A 107 -22.56 16.87 28.12
CA ASP A 107 -23.60 17.56 27.33
C ASP A 107 -23.08 18.10 25.97
N ASP A 108 -21.77 18.09 25.76
CA ASP A 108 -21.13 18.62 24.55
C ASP A 108 -21.15 17.64 23.39
N TYR A 109 -21.46 16.35 23.62
CA TYR A 109 -21.45 15.31 22.61
C TYR A 109 -22.50 14.22 22.87
N VAL A 110 -22.83 13.48 21.80
CA VAL A 110 -23.73 12.32 21.84
C VAL A 110 -22.98 11.10 21.29
N VAL A 111 -23.04 9.99 22.03
CA VAL A 111 -22.40 8.71 21.65
C VAL A 111 -23.47 7.74 21.16
N ASP A 112 -23.35 7.25 19.96
CA ASP A 112 -24.10 6.09 19.46
C ASP A 112 -23.27 4.82 19.72
N GLU A 113 -23.65 4.07 20.72
CA GLU A 113 -22.93 2.85 21.12
C GLU A 113 -22.97 1.74 20.06
N LYS A 114 -24.00 1.70 19.19
CA LYS A 114 -24.12 0.67 18.14
C LYS A 114 -23.17 0.90 17.00
N THR A 115 -23.06 2.14 16.54
CA THR A 115 -22.20 2.52 15.43
C THR A 115 -20.81 2.99 15.89
N LYS A 116 -20.60 3.14 17.20
CA LYS A 116 -19.38 3.76 17.80
C LYS A 116 -19.10 5.16 17.26
N LYS A 117 -20.15 5.88 16.84
CA LYS A 117 -20.03 7.25 16.34
C LYS A 117 -20.29 8.24 17.47
N VAL A 118 -19.46 9.28 17.52
CA VAL A 118 -19.62 10.40 18.46
C VAL A 118 -19.86 11.68 17.65
N THR A 119 -20.88 12.44 18.03
CA THR A 119 -21.24 13.69 17.35
C THR A 119 -21.31 14.82 18.37
N LEU A 120 -20.78 16.00 18.00
CA LEU A 120 -20.89 17.18 18.84
C LEU A 120 -22.33 17.74 18.85
N THR A 121 -22.75 18.25 20.00
CA THR A 121 -23.94 19.09 20.11
C THR A 121 -23.62 20.53 19.67
N GLU A 122 -24.64 21.38 19.53
CA GLU A 122 -24.41 22.80 19.23
C GLU A 122 -23.55 23.52 20.31
N GLU A 123 -23.72 23.13 21.57
CA GLU A 123 -22.90 23.64 22.68
C GLU A 123 -21.46 23.10 22.60
N GLY A 124 -21.31 21.81 22.26
CA GLY A 124 -20.01 21.19 22.03
C GLY A 124 -19.22 21.84 20.93
N VAL A 125 -19.88 22.22 19.81
CA VAL A 125 -19.25 22.95 18.71
C VAL A 125 -18.70 24.31 19.20
N LYS A 126 -19.51 25.09 19.92
CA LYS A 126 -19.09 26.40 20.48
C LYS A 126 -17.93 26.25 21.46
N ASN A 127 -17.91 25.19 22.26
CA ASN A 127 -16.83 24.93 23.19
C ASN A 127 -15.54 24.52 22.47
N CYS A 128 -15.63 23.73 21.40
CA CYS A 128 -14.48 23.40 20.54
C CYS A 128 -13.91 24.68 19.87
N GLU A 129 -14.78 25.53 19.32
CA GLU A 129 -14.37 26.81 18.69
C GLU A 129 -13.60 27.70 19.65
N LYS A 130 -14.10 27.84 20.89
CA LYS A 130 -13.39 28.59 21.96
C LYS A 130 -12.03 28.00 22.30
N MET A 131 -11.94 26.65 22.45
CA MET A 131 -10.71 25.99 22.82
C MET A 131 -9.64 26.01 21.70
N LEU A 132 -10.08 26.00 20.46
CA LEU A 132 -9.22 26.05 19.26
C LEU A 132 -9.00 27.47 18.74
N HIS A 133 -9.63 28.48 19.35
CA HIS A 133 -9.59 29.87 18.88
C HIS A 133 -10.04 30.03 17.42
N LEU A 134 -11.13 29.35 17.02
CA LEU A 134 -11.71 29.35 15.70
C LEU A 134 -13.05 30.12 15.71
N ASP A 135 -13.30 30.87 14.66
CA ASP A 135 -14.59 31.58 14.47
C ASP A 135 -15.69 30.62 13.99
N ASN A 136 -15.32 29.61 13.19
CA ASN A 136 -16.23 28.59 12.68
C ASN A 136 -15.46 27.26 12.55
N LEU A 137 -15.85 26.26 13.34
CA LEU A 137 -15.22 24.93 13.34
C LEU A 137 -15.33 24.25 11.96
N TYR A 138 -16.46 24.39 11.29
CA TYR A 138 -16.76 23.73 10.02
C TYR A 138 -16.35 24.52 8.78
N ASP A 139 -15.56 25.57 8.92
CA ASP A 139 -14.94 26.21 7.76
C ASP A 139 -14.04 25.23 7.00
N ILE A 140 -13.98 25.37 5.65
CA ILE A 140 -13.18 24.49 4.79
C ILE A 140 -11.70 24.49 5.20
N SER A 141 -11.17 25.62 5.65
CA SER A 141 -9.79 25.74 6.14
C SER A 141 -9.49 24.85 7.36
N ASN A 142 -10.52 24.52 8.15
CA ASN A 142 -10.42 23.73 9.37
C ASN A 142 -10.71 22.23 9.18
N SER A 143 -10.94 21.80 7.93
CA SER A 143 -11.36 20.42 7.61
C SER A 143 -10.44 19.34 8.19
N VAL A 144 -9.14 19.57 8.23
CA VAL A 144 -8.16 18.64 8.82
C VAL A 144 -8.34 18.56 10.34
N MET A 145 -8.53 19.69 11.02
CA MET A 145 -8.77 19.72 12.47
C MET A 145 -10.11 19.05 12.81
N VAL A 146 -11.17 19.34 12.06
CA VAL A 146 -12.48 18.71 12.24
C VAL A 146 -12.40 17.19 12.13
N HIS A 147 -11.70 16.68 11.11
CA HIS A 147 -11.49 15.25 10.94
C HIS A 147 -10.75 14.63 12.14
N ASN A 148 -9.65 15.24 12.56
CA ASN A 148 -8.88 14.72 13.70
C ASN A 148 -9.65 14.83 15.02
N LEU A 149 -10.47 15.87 15.21
CA LEU A 149 -11.33 16.02 16.37
C LEU A 149 -12.41 14.93 16.41
N ASP A 150 -13.04 14.62 15.28
CA ASP A 150 -14.01 13.51 15.17
C ASP A 150 -13.37 12.17 15.56
N LYS A 151 -12.14 11.90 15.12
CA LYS A 151 -11.39 10.70 15.52
C LYS A 151 -10.99 10.72 17.00
N ALA A 152 -10.61 11.88 17.54
CA ALA A 152 -10.29 12.03 18.96
C ALA A 152 -11.52 11.81 19.85
N LEU A 153 -12.68 12.32 19.46
CA LEU A 153 -13.97 12.06 20.14
C LEU A 153 -14.31 10.57 20.14
N THR A 154 -14.23 9.95 18.97
CA THR A 154 -14.48 8.51 18.81
C THR A 154 -13.51 7.70 19.68
N ALA A 155 -12.21 8.00 19.66
CA ALA A 155 -11.20 7.34 20.45
C ALA A 155 -11.46 7.47 21.98
N ASN A 156 -11.83 8.68 22.44
CA ASN A 156 -12.01 8.93 23.87
C ASN A 156 -13.32 8.36 24.42
N TYR A 157 -14.41 8.43 23.68
CA TYR A 157 -15.73 8.16 24.19
C TYR A 157 -16.39 6.88 23.69
N ALA A 158 -16.01 6.37 22.50
CA ALA A 158 -16.60 5.14 21.94
C ALA A 158 -15.68 3.92 22.02
N PHE A 159 -14.36 4.10 22.17
CA PHE A 159 -13.39 3.00 22.26
C PHE A 159 -12.82 2.85 23.66
N LYS A 160 -12.89 1.62 24.20
CA LYS A 160 -12.50 1.28 25.56
C LYS A 160 -11.20 0.45 25.56
N LYS A 161 -10.24 0.86 26.38
CA LYS A 161 -9.03 0.09 26.67
C LYS A 161 -9.41 -1.25 27.28
N ASP A 162 -8.64 -2.29 26.99
CA ASP A 162 -8.82 -3.68 27.42
C ASP A 162 -10.10 -4.36 26.88
N VAL A 163 -10.84 -3.68 26.00
CA VAL A 163 -12.01 -4.22 25.30
C VAL A 163 -11.81 -4.15 23.78
N ASP A 164 -11.53 -2.96 23.25
CA ASP A 164 -11.36 -2.73 21.82
C ASP A 164 -9.89 -2.74 21.41
N TYR A 165 -9.00 -2.41 22.34
CA TYR A 165 -7.56 -2.38 22.16
C TYR A 165 -6.83 -2.54 23.49
N VAL A 166 -5.55 -2.93 23.41
CA VAL A 166 -4.61 -2.95 24.55
C VAL A 166 -3.36 -2.13 24.22
N ILE A 167 -2.59 -1.80 25.26
CA ILE A 167 -1.27 -1.16 25.07
C ILE A 167 -0.18 -2.18 25.39
N GLU A 168 0.69 -2.41 24.43
CA GLU A 168 1.84 -3.30 24.56
C GLU A 168 3.07 -2.68 23.91
N ASN A 169 4.18 -2.62 24.63
CA ASN A 169 5.44 -2.06 24.14
C ASN A 169 5.31 -0.65 23.49
N ASP A 170 4.60 0.24 24.17
CA ASP A 170 4.33 1.62 23.69
C ASP A 170 3.55 1.67 22.35
N LYS A 171 2.69 0.66 22.10
CA LYS A 171 1.87 0.56 20.89
C LYS A 171 0.44 0.19 21.23
N VAL A 172 -0.50 0.73 20.46
CA VAL A 172 -1.90 0.31 20.47
C VAL A 172 -2.03 -0.98 19.65
N ILE A 173 -2.57 -2.04 20.24
CA ILE A 173 -2.85 -3.31 19.59
C ILE A 173 -4.37 -3.53 19.58
N ILE A 174 -4.93 -3.81 18.43
CA ILE A 174 -6.38 -4.06 18.25
C ILE A 174 -6.74 -5.39 18.90
N VAL A 175 -7.89 -5.41 19.59
CA VAL A 175 -8.54 -6.65 20.08
C VAL A 175 -9.68 -6.98 19.12
N ASP A 176 -9.67 -8.18 18.58
CA ASP A 176 -10.81 -8.70 17.81
C ASP A 176 -12.00 -8.94 18.75
N THR A 177 -13.08 -8.22 18.53
CA THR A 177 -14.28 -8.24 19.42
C THR A 177 -15.01 -9.58 19.41
N PHE A 178 -14.83 -10.41 18.40
CA PHE A 178 -15.46 -11.73 18.33
C PHE A 178 -14.62 -12.83 18.97
N THR A 179 -13.32 -12.79 18.80
CA THR A 179 -12.41 -13.86 19.25
C THR A 179 -11.60 -13.48 20.48
N GLY A 180 -11.53 -12.18 20.84
CA GLY A 180 -10.67 -11.66 21.90
C GLY A 180 -9.17 -11.73 21.58
N ARG A 181 -8.78 -12.03 20.33
CA ARG A 181 -7.39 -12.18 19.93
C ARG A 181 -6.73 -10.82 19.64
N LEU A 182 -5.48 -10.69 20.02
CA LEU A 182 -4.65 -9.54 19.68
C LEU A 182 -4.28 -9.57 18.19
N MET A 183 -4.56 -8.48 17.49
CA MET A 183 -4.31 -8.35 16.06
C MET A 183 -3.03 -7.53 15.79
N HIS A 184 -1.88 -8.17 16.03
CA HIS A 184 -0.58 -7.53 15.76
C HIS A 184 -0.42 -7.16 14.28
N GLY A 185 0.17 -5.99 14.02
CA GLY A 185 0.42 -5.49 12.67
C GLY A 185 -0.80 -4.91 11.95
N ARG A 186 -2.00 -4.93 12.57
CA ARG A 186 -3.19 -4.22 12.08
C ARG A 186 -3.36 -2.88 12.78
N GLN A 187 -3.96 -1.92 12.05
CA GLN A 187 -4.27 -0.59 12.57
C GLN A 187 -5.73 -0.25 12.24
N PHE A 188 -6.35 0.58 13.07
CA PHE A 188 -7.60 1.22 12.72
C PHE A 188 -7.36 2.22 11.59
N SER A 189 -8.31 2.33 10.69
CA SER A 189 -8.24 3.21 9.52
C SER A 189 -8.56 4.68 9.85
N GLU A 190 -8.32 5.55 8.88
CA GLU A 190 -8.76 6.94 8.88
C GLU A 190 -8.29 7.79 10.07
N GLY A 191 -7.10 7.53 10.60
CA GLY A 191 -6.52 8.30 11.70
C GLY A 191 -7.03 7.91 13.10
N LEU A 192 -7.96 6.95 13.22
CA LEU A 192 -8.46 6.50 14.52
C LEU A 192 -7.35 5.83 15.35
N HIS A 193 -6.44 5.09 14.71
CA HIS A 193 -5.31 4.47 15.40
C HIS A 193 -4.42 5.52 16.07
N GLN A 194 -4.07 6.57 15.35
CA GLN A 194 -3.28 7.70 15.84
C GLN A 194 -4.01 8.50 16.93
N ALA A 195 -5.34 8.62 16.83
CA ALA A 195 -6.15 9.24 17.86
C ALA A 195 -6.15 8.42 19.17
N LEU A 196 -6.15 7.08 19.08
CA LEU A 196 -5.98 6.19 20.25
C LEU A 196 -4.57 6.27 20.84
N GLU A 197 -3.54 6.35 19.99
CA GLU A 197 -2.16 6.57 20.45
C GLU A 197 -2.03 7.92 21.19
N ALA A 198 -2.68 8.98 20.69
CA ALA A 198 -2.72 10.28 21.36
C ALA A 198 -3.46 10.22 22.70
N LYS A 199 -4.62 9.55 22.74
CA LYS A 199 -5.43 9.34 23.96
C LYS A 199 -4.63 8.66 25.06
N GLU A 200 -3.88 7.62 24.73
CA GLU A 200 -3.11 6.83 25.68
C GLU A 200 -1.71 7.42 25.98
N GLY A 201 -1.31 8.46 25.25
CA GLY A 201 -0.01 9.12 25.44
C GLY A 201 1.18 8.28 24.99
N VAL A 202 0.97 7.26 24.16
CA VAL A 202 2.03 6.46 23.55
C VAL A 202 2.62 7.17 22.33
N THR A 203 3.69 6.63 21.75
CA THR A 203 4.29 7.18 20.53
C THR A 203 3.27 7.16 19.39
N ILE A 204 2.94 8.35 18.82
CA ILE A 204 2.04 8.47 17.69
C ILE A 204 2.81 8.12 16.43
N ASN A 205 2.42 7.01 15.81
CA ASN A 205 2.97 6.59 14.54
C ASN A 205 2.38 7.41 13.40
N GLU A 206 3.16 7.63 12.34
CA GLU A 206 2.68 8.35 11.17
C GLU A 206 1.51 7.61 10.52
N GLU A 207 0.47 8.35 10.14
CA GLU A 207 -0.62 7.80 9.35
C GLU A 207 -0.08 7.37 7.99
N THR A 208 -0.15 6.08 7.71
CA THR A 208 0.34 5.53 6.47
C THR A 208 -0.70 5.72 5.37
N LYS A 209 -0.48 6.70 4.50
CA LYS A 209 -1.33 6.90 3.31
C LYS A 209 -0.76 6.12 2.12
N THR A 210 -1.63 5.38 1.44
CA THR A 210 -1.24 4.78 0.16
C THR A 210 -1.03 5.89 -0.86
N LEU A 211 0.21 6.07 -1.29
CA LEU A 211 0.59 7.09 -2.27
C LEU A 211 0.44 6.58 -3.71
N ALA A 212 0.77 5.33 -3.94
CA ALA A 212 0.67 4.70 -5.24
C ALA A 212 0.47 3.19 -5.08
N THR A 213 -0.31 2.59 -5.99
CA THR A 213 -0.53 1.15 -6.03
C THR A 213 -0.69 0.67 -7.46
N ILE A 214 -0.23 -0.55 -7.74
CA ILE A 214 -0.46 -1.25 -9.00
C ILE A 214 -0.44 -2.76 -8.76
N THR A 215 -1.21 -3.52 -9.54
CA THR A 215 -1.10 -4.98 -9.58
C THR A 215 -0.20 -5.42 -10.72
N PHE A 216 0.39 -6.63 -10.65
CA PHE A 216 1.16 -7.18 -11.76
C PHE A 216 0.32 -7.29 -13.03
N GLN A 217 -0.93 -7.70 -12.91
CA GLN A 217 -1.85 -7.76 -14.04
C GLN A 217 -1.95 -6.42 -14.78
N ASN A 218 -2.14 -5.33 -14.06
CA ASN A 218 -2.26 -4.01 -14.69
C ASN A 218 -0.93 -3.53 -15.26
N LEU A 219 0.19 -3.77 -14.56
CA LEU A 219 1.52 -3.39 -15.02
C LEU A 219 1.87 -4.09 -16.34
N PHE A 220 1.76 -5.42 -16.40
CA PHE A 220 2.17 -6.18 -17.58
C PHE A 220 1.22 -6.00 -18.77
N ARG A 221 -0.05 -5.68 -18.54
CA ARG A 221 -0.99 -5.32 -19.62
C ARG A 221 -0.65 -4.01 -20.33
N MET A 222 0.20 -3.17 -19.77
CA MET A 222 0.66 -1.94 -20.42
C MET A 222 1.80 -2.16 -21.42
N TYR A 223 2.42 -3.34 -21.44
CA TYR A 223 3.42 -3.67 -22.44
C TYR A 223 2.79 -3.88 -23.81
N ASN A 224 3.43 -3.33 -24.86
CA ASN A 224 2.97 -3.51 -26.24
C ASN A 224 3.06 -4.98 -26.67
N LYS A 225 4.07 -5.70 -26.18
CA LYS A 225 4.31 -7.11 -26.47
C LYS A 225 4.68 -7.84 -25.17
N LEU A 226 4.04 -8.98 -24.96
CA LEU A 226 4.24 -9.80 -23.78
C LEU A 226 4.47 -11.25 -24.20
N SER A 227 5.43 -11.91 -23.58
CA SER A 227 5.66 -13.34 -23.68
C SER A 227 6.18 -13.87 -22.37
N GLY A 228 6.18 -15.19 -22.19
CA GLY A 228 6.69 -15.81 -20.99
C GLY A 228 6.95 -17.28 -21.20
N MET A 229 7.47 -17.91 -20.16
CA MET A 229 7.77 -19.36 -20.13
C MET A 229 7.50 -19.90 -18.75
N THR A 230 7.02 -21.14 -18.73
CA THR A 230 6.80 -21.94 -17.52
C THR A 230 6.62 -23.40 -17.90
N GLY A 231 6.75 -24.31 -16.95
CA GLY A 231 6.46 -25.72 -17.11
C GLY A 231 4.98 -26.08 -17.07
N THR A 232 4.11 -25.18 -16.59
CA THR A 232 2.70 -25.46 -16.23
C THR A 232 1.64 -24.60 -16.93
N ALA A 233 2.02 -23.78 -17.91
CA ALA A 233 1.11 -22.83 -18.58
C ALA A 233 -0.11 -23.47 -19.25
N LYS A 234 -0.07 -24.76 -19.60
CA LYS A 234 -1.15 -25.39 -20.37
C LYS A 234 -2.47 -25.47 -19.61
N THR A 235 -2.42 -25.61 -18.31
CA THR A 235 -3.62 -25.64 -17.44
C THR A 235 -4.33 -24.30 -17.40
N GLU A 236 -3.58 -23.21 -17.51
CA GLU A 236 -4.06 -21.83 -17.40
C GLU A 236 -4.21 -21.13 -18.78
N GLU A 237 -4.20 -21.89 -19.88
CA GLU A 237 -4.24 -21.35 -21.25
C GLU A 237 -5.42 -20.42 -21.51
N GLU A 238 -6.58 -20.71 -20.93
CA GLU A 238 -7.78 -19.91 -21.09
C GLU A 238 -7.63 -18.54 -20.41
N GLU A 239 -7.03 -18.47 -19.21
CA GLU A 239 -6.78 -17.22 -18.51
C GLU A 239 -5.73 -16.37 -19.24
N PHE A 240 -4.63 -16.96 -19.71
CA PHE A 240 -3.62 -16.27 -20.52
C PHE A 240 -4.25 -15.65 -21.78
N ARG A 241 -5.14 -16.36 -22.43
CA ARG A 241 -5.84 -15.87 -23.62
C ARG A 241 -6.81 -14.73 -23.31
N ASN A 242 -7.64 -14.91 -22.28
CA ASN A 242 -8.72 -13.96 -21.96
C ASN A 242 -8.20 -12.66 -21.36
N ILE A 243 -7.15 -12.72 -20.52
CA ILE A 243 -6.63 -11.56 -19.77
C ILE A 243 -5.54 -10.84 -20.55
N TYR A 244 -4.62 -11.60 -21.19
CA TYR A 244 -3.39 -11.04 -21.79
C TYR A 244 -3.31 -11.22 -23.30
N ASN A 245 -4.29 -11.88 -23.93
CA ASN A 245 -4.29 -12.25 -25.35
C ASN A 245 -3.03 -13.05 -25.75
N MET A 246 -2.58 -13.93 -24.86
CA MET A 246 -1.42 -14.81 -25.07
C MET A 246 -1.88 -16.23 -25.38
N TYR A 247 -1.16 -16.88 -26.29
CA TYR A 247 -1.40 -18.29 -26.64
C TYR A 247 -0.32 -19.16 -26.01
N VAL A 248 -0.73 -20.34 -25.53
CA VAL A 248 0.19 -21.32 -24.95
C VAL A 248 0.63 -22.31 -26.00
N ILE A 249 1.94 -22.38 -26.22
CA ILE A 249 2.57 -23.33 -27.14
C ILE A 249 3.41 -24.31 -26.33
N GLN A 250 3.10 -25.61 -26.44
CA GLN A 250 3.91 -26.65 -25.82
C GLN A 250 5.12 -26.97 -26.68
N ILE A 251 6.30 -26.77 -26.14
CA ILE A 251 7.56 -27.15 -26.80
C ILE A 251 7.89 -28.59 -26.42
N PRO A 252 8.04 -29.52 -27.38
CA PRO A 252 8.36 -30.91 -27.07
C PRO A 252 9.74 -31.03 -26.45
N THR A 253 9.91 -32.05 -25.62
CA THR A 253 11.21 -32.37 -24.99
C THR A 253 12.24 -32.75 -26.05
N ASN A 254 13.50 -32.30 -25.86
CA ASN A 254 14.62 -32.63 -26.77
C ASN A 254 14.89 -34.14 -26.80
N LYS A 255 14.71 -34.84 -25.66
CA LYS A 255 14.89 -36.30 -25.55
C LYS A 255 13.63 -36.91 -24.92
N PRO A 256 13.30 -38.18 -25.28
CA PRO A 256 12.18 -38.88 -24.64
C PRO A 256 12.33 -38.97 -23.13
N VAL A 257 11.22 -38.80 -22.40
CA VAL A 257 11.20 -39.02 -20.95
C VAL A 257 11.29 -40.52 -20.66
N ILE A 258 12.40 -40.95 -20.06
CA ILE A 258 12.65 -42.35 -19.73
C ILE A 258 12.36 -42.67 -18.25
N ARG A 259 12.06 -41.63 -17.44
CA ARG A 259 11.66 -41.78 -16.02
C ARG A 259 10.34 -42.55 -15.94
N LYS A 260 10.30 -43.54 -15.09
CA LYS A 260 9.10 -44.29 -14.71
C LYS A 260 8.85 -44.02 -13.22
N ASP A 261 7.72 -43.38 -12.93
CA ASP A 261 7.28 -43.20 -11.54
C ASP A 261 6.68 -44.55 -11.09
N MET A 262 7.21 -45.08 -10.00
CA MET A 262 6.71 -46.32 -9.40
C MET A 262 5.62 -45.96 -8.39
N ALA A 263 4.49 -46.69 -8.43
CA ALA A 263 3.37 -46.52 -7.50
C ALA A 263 3.73 -46.97 -6.08
#